data_bde3af38fb6dbc96c0d50d6c30d73df2
#
_entry.id   bde3af38fb6dbc96c0d50d6c30d73df2
#
_cell.length_a   1.000
_cell.length_b   1.000
_cell.length_c   1.000
_cell.angle_alpha   90.00
_cell.angle_beta   90.00
_cell.angle_gamma   90.00
#
_symmetry.space_group_name_H-M   'P 1'
#
loop_
_entity.id
_entity.type
_entity.pdbx_description
1 polymer ?
#
loop_
_entity_poly.entity_id
_entity_poly.type
_entity_poly.pdbx_seq_one_letter_code
_entity_poly.pdbx_strand_id
1 'polypeptide(L)'
;DKLSTIPGVIAEPSQPIQMRFNELMTGIRQDVAIKIFGENLDTLVAYADKVAAVIGPIKGITQPQVERVDGLPQITIEFDRAKIAGYGLNIEDINHIISTAFAGEEAGVVFENERKFDLVVRLDSAHRTGLTDVSDLYVPLPDGNQIPLSQVANVSFKTGPAQISRESGKRRIYVSFNVSGRDVASVVKEAQEKLNTKVKLPAGYYFTYGGTFENLQKASARLMIVLPLALLLIFFMLYLTFRSVKDATLIFTAIPMSAIGGVFALLMRGMPFSISAGVGFIALFGVAVLNGIVLISTFNQLKKDGMDDVLQRVWEGTKIRLRPVLMTATVASLGFLPMALSSGAGAEVQRPLATVVIGGLITATFLTLIVLPCLYIIFSKRNKKVMKQTVKGLAGLLLILFSLNAAAQEPVQKRLSIDETIGIAKNNLQY
;
A
#
# COMPACT_ATOMS: atom_id res chain seq x y z
N ASP A 1 27.29 5.00 -7.70
CA ASP A 1 27.71 5.52 -9.01
C ASP A 1 28.85 4.72 -9.68
N LYS A 2 29.78 4.10 -8.89
CA LYS A 2 30.81 3.21 -9.48
C LYS A 2 30.25 1.85 -9.93
N LEU A 3 29.17 1.36 -9.33
CA LEU A 3 28.54 0.08 -9.71
C LEU A 3 27.77 0.16 -11.02
N SER A 4 27.24 1.34 -11.37
CA SER A 4 26.52 1.55 -12.64
C SER A 4 27.43 1.57 -13.88
N THR A 5 28.75 1.60 -13.68
CA THR A 5 29.73 1.52 -14.79
C THR A 5 30.10 0.09 -15.19
N ILE A 6 29.64 -0.92 -14.45
CA ILE A 6 29.91 -2.33 -14.75
C ILE A 6 28.88 -2.84 -15.78
N PRO A 7 29.33 -3.23 -17.00
CA PRO A 7 28.43 -3.72 -18.03
C PRO A 7 27.66 -4.96 -17.56
N GLY A 8 26.36 -5.01 -17.80
CA GLY A 8 25.51 -6.17 -17.45
C GLY A 8 25.09 -6.27 -15.99
N VAL A 9 25.49 -5.33 -15.13
CA VAL A 9 25.08 -5.28 -13.72
C VAL A 9 24.09 -4.14 -13.51
N ILE A 10 22.90 -4.47 -13.01
CA ILE A 10 21.93 -3.50 -12.54
C ILE A 10 22.08 -3.43 -11.01
N ALA A 11 22.61 -2.31 -10.52
CA ALA A 11 22.79 -2.07 -9.09
C ALA A 11 21.66 -1.17 -8.55
N GLU A 12 20.91 -1.68 -7.61
CA GLU A 12 19.89 -0.93 -6.90
C GLU A 12 20.26 -0.83 -5.41
N PRO A 13 20.67 0.36 -4.93
CA PRO A 13 20.93 0.55 -3.51
C PRO A 13 19.64 0.53 -2.74
N SER A 14 19.51 -0.39 -1.78
CA SER A 14 18.33 -0.51 -0.93
C SER A 14 18.72 -0.78 0.53
N GLN A 15 17.82 -0.42 1.45
CA GLN A 15 17.98 -0.75 2.86
C GLN A 15 17.45 -2.18 3.09
N PRO A 16 18.25 -3.13 3.60
CA PRO A 16 17.84 -4.53 3.71
C PRO A 16 16.58 -4.75 4.54
N ILE A 17 16.40 -3.99 5.63
CA ILE A 17 15.23 -4.10 6.51
C ILE A 17 13.97 -3.60 5.79
N GLN A 18 14.05 -2.46 5.10
CA GLN A 18 12.93 -1.90 4.35
C GLN A 18 12.54 -2.81 3.19
N MET A 19 13.51 -3.36 2.47
CA MET A 19 13.27 -4.30 1.38
C MET A 19 12.53 -5.56 1.87
N ARG A 20 12.96 -6.14 3.01
CA ARG A 20 12.30 -7.29 3.62
C ARG A 20 10.90 -6.96 4.13
N PHE A 21 10.74 -5.80 4.73
CA PHE A 21 9.42 -5.33 5.18
C PHE A 21 8.46 -5.17 3.99
N ASN A 22 8.91 -4.52 2.91
CA ASN A 22 8.12 -4.36 1.71
C ASN A 22 7.76 -5.72 1.09
N GLU A 23 8.73 -6.63 0.97
CA GLU A 23 8.53 -7.98 0.43
C GLU A 23 7.48 -8.77 1.24
N LEU A 24 7.55 -8.73 2.57
CA LEU A 24 6.60 -9.43 3.45
C LEU A 24 5.20 -8.81 3.42
N MET A 25 5.11 -7.48 3.34
CA MET A 25 3.83 -6.76 3.39
C MET A 25 3.11 -6.68 2.04
N THR A 26 3.85 -6.61 0.96
CA THR A 26 3.30 -6.32 -0.39
C THR A 26 3.68 -7.37 -1.43
N GLY A 27 4.59 -8.30 -1.10
CA GLY A 27 5.15 -9.27 -2.04
C GLY A 27 6.14 -8.65 -3.05
N ILE A 28 6.52 -7.38 -2.87
CA ILE A 28 7.35 -6.61 -3.81
C ILE A 28 8.40 -5.84 -3.01
N ARG A 29 9.64 -5.82 -3.50
CA ARG A 29 10.77 -5.21 -2.81
C ARG A 29 10.80 -3.69 -2.90
N GLN A 30 10.34 -3.15 -4.04
CA GLN A 30 10.32 -1.72 -4.35
C GLN A 30 9.10 -1.01 -3.73
N ASP A 31 9.15 0.32 -3.70
CA ASP A 31 8.08 1.15 -3.12
C ASP A 31 6.78 1.07 -3.91
N VAL A 32 6.86 0.98 -5.23
CA VAL A 32 5.70 0.94 -6.12
C VAL A 32 5.86 -0.17 -7.14
N ALA A 33 4.77 -0.88 -7.41
CA ALA A 33 4.67 -1.78 -8.53
C ALA A 33 3.38 -1.56 -9.32
N ILE A 34 3.53 -1.42 -10.61
CA ILE A 34 2.43 -1.41 -11.57
C ILE A 34 2.25 -2.83 -12.05
N LYS A 35 1.19 -3.48 -11.61
CA LYS A 35 0.85 -4.85 -11.98
C LYS A 35 -0.05 -4.85 -13.22
N ILE A 36 0.28 -5.66 -14.19
CA ILE A 36 -0.47 -5.86 -15.43
C ILE A 36 -1.03 -7.28 -15.38
N PHE A 37 -2.33 -7.41 -15.47
CA PHE A 37 -3.02 -8.71 -15.50
C PHE A 37 -3.45 -9.04 -16.92
N GLY A 38 -3.35 -10.31 -17.30
CA GLY A 38 -3.76 -10.82 -18.61
C GLY A 38 -3.48 -12.30 -18.76
N GLU A 39 -3.91 -12.89 -19.87
CA GLU A 39 -3.80 -14.35 -20.08
C GLU A 39 -2.51 -14.74 -20.82
N ASN A 40 -2.08 -13.96 -21.81
CA ASN A 40 -0.93 -14.30 -22.63
C ASN A 40 0.34 -13.65 -22.06
N LEU A 41 1.39 -14.44 -21.82
CA LEU A 41 2.62 -14.03 -21.18
C LEU A 41 3.45 -13.08 -22.07
N ASP A 42 3.54 -13.38 -23.37
CA ASP A 42 4.31 -12.55 -24.33
C ASP A 42 3.70 -11.16 -24.44
N THR A 43 2.36 -11.10 -24.47
CA THR A 43 1.62 -9.84 -24.46
C THR A 43 1.89 -9.07 -23.16
N LEU A 44 1.90 -9.75 -22.01
CA LEU A 44 2.21 -9.12 -20.72
C LEU A 44 3.61 -8.51 -20.71
N VAL A 45 4.62 -9.24 -21.21
CA VAL A 45 6.01 -8.75 -21.32
C VAL A 45 6.07 -7.51 -22.22
N ALA A 46 5.48 -7.58 -23.41
CA ALA A 46 5.48 -6.45 -24.34
C ALA A 46 4.82 -5.18 -23.77
N TYR A 47 3.75 -5.34 -22.98
CA TYR A 47 3.12 -4.21 -22.30
C TYR A 47 3.91 -3.75 -21.08
N ALA A 48 4.60 -4.62 -20.36
CA ALA A 48 5.47 -4.25 -19.25
C ALA A 48 6.62 -3.36 -19.74
N ASP A 49 7.25 -3.70 -20.85
CA ASP A 49 8.29 -2.87 -21.49
C ASP A 49 7.76 -1.50 -21.92
N LYS A 50 6.56 -1.45 -22.52
CA LYS A 50 5.90 -0.19 -22.86
C LYS A 50 5.60 0.66 -21.62
N VAL A 51 5.13 0.04 -20.53
CA VAL A 51 4.89 0.71 -19.26
C VAL A 51 6.19 1.28 -18.71
N ALA A 52 7.26 0.49 -18.67
CA ALA A 52 8.57 0.93 -18.19
C ALA A 52 9.09 2.15 -19.00
N ALA A 53 8.94 2.11 -20.33
CA ALA A 53 9.33 3.22 -21.20
C ALA A 53 8.51 4.50 -20.97
N VAL A 54 7.20 4.38 -20.68
CA VAL A 54 6.31 5.53 -20.43
C VAL A 54 6.56 6.17 -19.06
N ILE A 55 6.84 5.36 -18.03
CA ILE A 55 7.04 5.85 -16.66
C ILE A 55 8.47 6.32 -16.39
N GLY A 56 9.47 5.77 -17.07
CA GLY A 56 10.88 6.09 -16.84
C GLY A 56 11.22 7.60 -16.88
N PRO A 57 10.64 8.42 -17.79
CA PRO A 57 10.88 9.86 -17.82
C PRO A 57 10.19 10.67 -16.70
N ILE A 58 9.42 10.06 -15.81
CA ILE A 58 8.73 10.77 -14.74
C ILE A 58 9.73 11.15 -13.63
N LYS A 59 9.79 12.43 -13.31
CA LYS A 59 10.67 12.91 -12.23
C LYS A 59 10.30 12.25 -10.89
N GLY A 60 11.29 11.71 -10.20
CA GLY A 60 11.14 11.03 -8.93
C GLY A 60 11.03 9.51 -9.04
N ILE A 61 10.90 8.96 -10.24
CA ILE A 61 11.01 7.51 -10.48
C ILE A 61 12.49 7.15 -10.66
N THR A 62 12.95 6.17 -9.90
CA THR A 62 14.22 5.49 -10.18
C THR A 62 14.05 4.60 -11.40
N GLN A 63 15.16 4.05 -11.92
CA GLN A 63 15.09 3.18 -13.10
C GLN A 63 14.02 2.08 -12.93
N PRO A 64 12.95 2.05 -13.77
CA PRO A 64 11.92 1.05 -13.69
C PRO A 64 12.47 -0.35 -13.99
N GLN A 65 12.06 -1.33 -13.20
CA GLN A 65 12.46 -2.73 -13.38
C GLN A 65 11.24 -3.55 -13.77
N VAL A 66 11.34 -4.24 -14.90
CA VAL A 66 10.34 -5.22 -15.36
C VAL A 66 10.65 -6.56 -14.71
N GLU A 67 9.64 -7.25 -14.20
CA GLU A 67 9.76 -8.62 -13.72
C GLU A 67 10.26 -9.53 -14.83
N ARG A 68 11.36 -10.25 -14.58
CA ARG A 68 11.88 -11.19 -15.56
C ARG A 68 11.07 -12.47 -15.54
N VAL A 69 10.34 -12.69 -16.61
CA VAL A 69 9.46 -13.86 -16.76
C VAL A 69 9.92 -14.80 -17.86
N ASP A 70 10.80 -14.35 -18.75
CA ASP A 70 11.35 -15.07 -19.90
C ASP A 70 12.87 -15.26 -19.79
N GLY A 71 13.44 -15.93 -20.77
CA GLY A 71 14.88 -16.04 -20.94
C GLY A 71 15.51 -17.29 -20.31
N LEU A 72 14.75 -18.26 -19.81
CA LEU A 72 15.33 -19.53 -19.38
C LEU A 72 15.53 -20.46 -20.59
N PRO A 73 16.77 -20.74 -21.02
CA PRO A 73 17.03 -21.72 -22.08
C PRO A 73 16.61 -23.11 -21.61
N GLN A 74 15.76 -23.76 -22.36
CA GLN A 74 15.23 -25.09 -22.07
C GLN A 74 15.44 -26.00 -23.28
N ILE A 75 15.80 -27.26 -23.04
CA ILE A 75 15.76 -28.30 -24.06
C ILE A 75 14.32 -28.80 -24.13
N THR A 76 13.70 -28.61 -25.27
CA THR A 76 12.33 -29.06 -25.53
C THR A 76 12.36 -30.27 -26.45
N ILE A 77 11.65 -31.32 -26.08
CA ILE A 77 11.49 -32.55 -26.83
C ILE A 77 10.07 -32.60 -27.35
N GLU A 78 9.90 -32.43 -28.66
CA GLU A 78 8.58 -32.51 -29.33
C GLU A 78 8.43 -33.87 -29.98
N PHE A 79 7.53 -34.69 -29.44
CA PHE A 79 7.30 -36.03 -29.91
C PHE A 79 6.48 -36.08 -31.22
N ASP A 80 6.97 -36.91 -32.21
CA ASP A 80 6.23 -37.28 -33.39
C ASP A 80 5.35 -38.50 -33.06
N ARG A 81 4.10 -38.21 -32.72
CA ARG A 81 3.16 -39.26 -32.29
C ARG A 81 2.90 -40.32 -33.37
N ALA A 82 2.96 -39.99 -34.65
CA ALA A 82 2.76 -40.93 -35.75
C ALA A 82 3.93 -41.89 -35.84
N LYS A 83 5.15 -41.45 -35.73
CA LYS A 83 6.35 -42.30 -35.71
C LYS A 83 6.40 -43.18 -34.46
N ILE A 84 6.10 -42.61 -33.29
CA ILE A 84 6.03 -43.37 -32.03
C ILE A 84 5.03 -44.53 -32.14
N ALA A 85 3.84 -44.27 -32.67
CA ALA A 85 2.85 -45.32 -32.90
C ALA A 85 3.32 -46.33 -33.93
N GLY A 86 4.02 -45.90 -35.01
CA GLY A 86 4.56 -46.81 -36.05
C GLY A 86 5.65 -47.76 -35.52
N TYR A 87 6.41 -47.35 -34.51
CA TYR A 87 7.39 -48.21 -33.83
C TYR A 87 6.80 -48.99 -32.65
N GLY A 88 5.51 -48.85 -32.36
CA GLY A 88 4.85 -49.55 -31.24
C GLY A 88 5.31 -49.07 -29.87
N LEU A 89 5.84 -47.83 -29.79
CA LEU A 89 6.34 -47.22 -28.55
C LEU A 89 5.21 -46.49 -27.81
N ASN A 90 5.40 -46.34 -26.50
CA ASN A 90 4.56 -45.53 -25.64
C ASN A 90 5.32 -44.25 -25.24
N ILE A 91 4.67 -43.10 -25.22
CA ILE A 91 5.27 -41.82 -24.81
C ILE A 91 5.73 -41.88 -23.35
N GLU A 92 5.03 -42.58 -22.47
CA GLU A 92 5.39 -42.75 -21.07
C GLU A 92 6.75 -43.42 -20.92
N ASP A 93 6.98 -44.54 -21.68
CA ASP A 93 8.23 -45.26 -21.66
C ASP A 93 9.40 -44.41 -22.14
N ILE A 94 9.21 -43.60 -23.20
CA ILE A 94 10.21 -42.67 -23.70
C ILE A 94 10.53 -41.59 -22.64
N ASN A 95 9.51 -41.02 -22.01
CA ASN A 95 9.69 -40.02 -20.93
C ASN A 95 10.44 -40.62 -19.75
N HIS A 96 10.13 -41.88 -19.36
CA HIS A 96 10.83 -42.57 -18.28
C HIS A 96 12.33 -42.71 -18.60
N ILE A 97 12.65 -43.17 -19.83
CA ILE A 97 14.03 -43.32 -20.29
C ILE A 97 14.79 -41.99 -20.25
N ILE A 98 14.16 -40.91 -20.75
CA ILE A 98 14.76 -39.54 -20.73
C ILE A 98 14.98 -39.09 -19.29
N SER A 99 13.99 -39.29 -18.43
CA SER A 99 14.09 -38.88 -17.01
C SER A 99 15.19 -39.66 -16.30
N THR A 100 15.25 -40.97 -16.46
CA THR A 100 16.29 -41.83 -15.89
C THR A 100 17.66 -41.42 -16.40
N ALA A 101 17.80 -41.17 -17.72
CA ALA A 101 19.10 -40.80 -18.33
C ALA A 101 19.62 -39.45 -17.82
N PHE A 102 18.81 -38.44 -17.75
CA PHE A 102 19.26 -37.05 -17.47
C PHE A 102 19.01 -36.60 -16.02
N ALA A 103 17.86 -36.89 -15.43
CA ALA A 103 17.56 -36.52 -14.04
C ALA A 103 18.10 -37.59 -13.05
N GLY A 104 18.02 -38.85 -13.46
CA GLY A 104 18.36 -39.99 -12.64
C GLY A 104 17.11 -40.62 -12.00
N GLU A 105 17.19 -41.92 -11.77
CA GLU A 105 16.14 -42.70 -11.11
C GLU A 105 16.68 -43.44 -9.91
N GLU A 106 15.91 -43.46 -8.83
CA GLU A 106 16.29 -44.15 -7.61
C GLU A 106 16.10 -45.66 -7.79
N ALA A 107 17.24 -46.37 -7.95
CA ALA A 107 17.22 -47.83 -8.10
C ALA A 107 17.19 -48.57 -6.75
N GLY A 108 17.38 -47.88 -5.65
CA GLY A 108 17.36 -48.43 -4.30
C GLY A 108 18.03 -47.55 -3.28
N VAL A 109 18.30 -48.11 -2.11
CA VAL A 109 18.86 -47.38 -0.97
C VAL A 109 20.01 -48.14 -0.39
N VAL A 110 21.10 -47.46 -0.10
CA VAL A 110 22.24 -48.03 0.63
C VAL A 110 22.27 -47.43 2.03
N PHE A 111 22.38 -48.29 3.03
CA PHE A 111 22.54 -47.89 4.41
C PHE A 111 24.02 -48.02 4.84
N GLU A 112 24.58 -46.92 5.29
CA GLU A 112 25.86 -46.88 5.98
C GLU A 112 25.66 -46.49 7.42
N ASN A 113 25.66 -47.46 8.32
CA ASN A 113 25.26 -47.29 9.71
C ASN A 113 23.79 -46.76 9.81
N GLU A 114 23.60 -45.57 10.41
CA GLU A 114 22.33 -44.90 10.53
C GLU A 114 21.97 -43.96 9.34
N ARG A 115 22.88 -43.81 8.39
CA ARG A 115 22.70 -42.92 7.25
C ARG A 115 22.12 -43.67 6.06
N LYS A 116 21.11 -43.08 5.46
CA LYS A 116 20.45 -43.54 4.24
C LYS A 116 20.99 -42.75 3.05
N PHE A 117 21.43 -43.46 2.00
CA PHE A 117 21.87 -42.88 0.74
C PHE A 117 21.06 -43.48 -0.38
N ASP A 118 20.50 -42.62 -1.25
CA ASP A 118 19.77 -43.08 -2.41
C ASP A 118 20.74 -43.53 -3.51
N LEU A 119 20.53 -44.73 -4.02
CA LEU A 119 21.26 -45.27 -5.15
C LEU A 119 20.58 -44.79 -6.44
N VAL A 120 21.21 -43.84 -7.13
CA VAL A 120 20.65 -43.21 -8.32
C VAL A 120 21.37 -43.67 -9.57
N VAL A 121 20.61 -44.15 -10.55
CA VAL A 121 21.13 -44.51 -11.89
C VAL A 121 20.87 -43.35 -12.84
N ARG A 122 21.91 -42.89 -13.53
CA ARG A 122 21.82 -41.83 -14.55
C ARG A 122 23.04 -41.93 -15.51
N LEU A 123 22.93 -41.23 -16.65
CA LEU A 123 24.06 -41.10 -17.55
C LEU A 123 25.23 -40.37 -16.90
N ASP A 124 26.47 -40.70 -17.34
CA ASP A 124 27.68 -39.97 -16.92
C ASP A 124 27.62 -38.50 -17.31
N SER A 125 28.31 -37.66 -16.54
CA SER A 125 28.37 -36.21 -16.75
C SER A 125 28.88 -35.80 -18.15
N ALA A 126 29.72 -36.59 -18.76
CA ALA A 126 30.22 -36.36 -20.10
C ALA A 126 29.14 -36.49 -21.20
N HIS A 127 28.10 -37.28 -20.95
CA HIS A 127 27.00 -37.57 -21.88
C HIS A 127 25.68 -36.85 -21.53
N ARG A 128 25.78 -35.73 -20.78
CA ARG A 128 24.61 -34.91 -20.37
C ARG A 128 24.85 -33.43 -20.56
N THR A 129 25.70 -33.03 -21.50
CA THR A 129 26.16 -31.65 -21.63
C THR A 129 25.44 -30.86 -22.73
N GLY A 130 24.91 -31.55 -23.74
CA GLY A 130 24.43 -30.90 -24.94
C GLY A 130 23.10 -31.43 -25.51
N LEU A 131 22.65 -30.75 -26.56
CA LEU A 131 21.47 -31.12 -27.31
C LEU A 131 21.64 -32.47 -28.02
N THR A 132 22.84 -32.75 -28.51
CA THR A 132 23.20 -33.99 -29.19
C THR A 132 23.06 -35.18 -28.26
N ASP A 133 23.47 -35.06 -27.00
CA ASP A 133 23.35 -36.15 -26.02
C ASP A 133 21.88 -36.57 -25.82
N VAL A 134 20.97 -35.62 -25.90
CA VAL A 134 19.51 -35.90 -25.81
C VAL A 134 18.99 -36.49 -27.12
N SER A 135 19.41 -35.97 -28.26
CA SER A 135 18.99 -36.44 -29.59
C SER A 135 19.45 -37.88 -29.90
N ASP A 136 20.63 -38.22 -29.43
CA ASP A 136 21.30 -39.52 -29.67
C ASP A 136 20.95 -40.56 -28.60
N LEU A 137 20.11 -40.23 -27.61
CA LEU A 137 19.68 -41.17 -26.59
C LEU A 137 18.91 -42.33 -27.23
N TYR A 138 19.37 -43.54 -26.95
CA TYR A 138 18.77 -44.76 -27.50
C TYR A 138 17.47 -45.14 -26.75
N VAL A 139 16.42 -45.37 -27.52
CA VAL A 139 15.13 -45.79 -27.04
C VAL A 139 14.95 -47.25 -27.50
N PRO A 140 14.75 -48.23 -26.57
CA PRO A 140 14.53 -49.63 -26.93
C PRO A 140 13.15 -49.82 -27.56
N LEU A 141 13.11 -50.64 -28.60
CA LEU A 141 11.87 -51.03 -29.26
C LEU A 141 11.34 -52.39 -28.69
N PRO A 142 10.05 -52.68 -28.85
CA PRO A 142 9.47 -53.94 -28.36
C PRO A 142 10.09 -55.21 -28.99
N ASP A 143 10.71 -55.05 -30.17
CA ASP A 143 11.38 -56.15 -30.90
C ASP A 143 12.83 -56.40 -30.44
N GLY A 144 13.35 -55.63 -29.47
CA GLY A 144 14.71 -55.73 -28.93
C GLY A 144 15.72 -54.83 -29.65
N ASN A 145 15.34 -54.18 -30.74
CA ASN A 145 16.19 -53.19 -31.42
C ASN A 145 16.21 -51.87 -30.64
N GLN A 146 17.08 -50.96 -31.01
CA GLN A 146 17.19 -49.62 -30.42
C GLN A 146 17.23 -48.55 -31.52
N ILE A 147 16.55 -47.45 -31.31
CA ILE A 147 16.61 -46.30 -32.21
C ILE A 147 16.97 -45.04 -31.43
N PRO A 148 17.68 -44.04 -32.04
CA PRO A 148 17.95 -42.76 -31.41
C PRO A 148 16.65 -41.99 -31.28
N LEU A 149 16.55 -41.19 -30.20
CA LEU A 149 15.36 -40.36 -29.90
C LEU A 149 15.04 -39.39 -31.03
N SER A 150 16.02 -38.94 -31.79
CA SER A 150 15.87 -38.07 -32.96
C SER A 150 14.99 -38.65 -34.08
N GLN A 151 14.77 -39.97 -34.13
CA GLN A 151 13.87 -40.60 -35.08
C GLN A 151 12.39 -40.41 -34.71
N VAL A 152 12.08 -40.27 -33.44
CA VAL A 152 10.70 -40.17 -32.91
C VAL A 152 10.37 -38.85 -32.24
N ALA A 153 11.37 -37.96 -32.08
CA ALA A 153 11.19 -36.64 -31.49
C ALA A 153 12.11 -35.61 -32.14
N ASN A 154 11.67 -34.37 -32.11
CA ASN A 154 12.50 -33.19 -32.46
C ASN A 154 13.01 -32.55 -31.18
N VAL A 155 14.33 -32.50 -31.02
CA VAL A 155 15.01 -31.93 -29.85
C VAL A 155 15.56 -30.55 -30.22
N SER A 156 15.13 -29.52 -29.51
CA SER A 156 15.53 -28.15 -29.82
C SER A 156 15.71 -27.32 -28.55
N PHE A 157 16.56 -26.28 -28.61
CA PHE A 157 16.57 -25.25 -27.59
C PHE A 157 15.43 -24.27 -27.83
N LYS A 158 14.61 -24.05 -26.79
CA LYS A 158 13.62 -23.00 -26.78
C LYS A 158 13.80 -22.14 -25.53
N THR A 159 13.63 -20.85 -25.70
CA THR A 159 13.55 -19.95 -24.55
C THR A 159 12.16 -20.05 -23.95
N GLY A 160 12.09 -20.60 -22.74
CA GLY A 160 10.85 -20.76 -22.02
C GLY A 160 10.67 -19.70 -20.92
N PRO A 161 9.49 -19.63 -20.31
CA PRO A 161 9.25 -18.75 -19.18
C PRO A 161 10.08 -19.25 -17.98
N ALA A 162 10.88 -18.34 -17.40
CA ALA A 162 11.63 -18.62 -16.18
C ALA A 162 10.71 -18.66 -14.96
N GLN A 163 9.65 -17.80 -14.97
CA GLN A 163 8.69 -17.70 -13.91
C GLN A 163 7.32 -17.26 -14.46
N ILE A 164 6.25 -17.81 -13.92
CA ILE A 164 4.88 -17.36 -14.20
C ILE A 164 4.24 -16.94 -12.90
N SER A 165 4.15 -15.62 -12.69
CA SER A 165 3.56 -15.05 -11.49
C SER A 165 2.03 -14.98 -11.60
N ARG A 166 1.36 -15.36 -10.52
CA ARG A 166 -0.10 -15.27 -10.41
C ARG A 166 -0.52 -14.57 -9.12
N GLU A 167 -1.62 -13.85 -9.20
CA GLU A 167 -2.26 -13.23 -8.04
C GLU A 167 -3.77 -13.44 -8.16
N SER A 168 -4.40 -13.99 -7.14
CA SER A 168 -5.82 -14.37 -7.16
C SER A 168 -6.20 -15.26 -8.36
N GLY A 169 -5.33 -16.23 -8.73
CA GLY A 169 -5.52 -17.14 -9.86
C GLY A 169 -5.22 -16.57 -11.25
N LYS A 170 -5.08 -15.25 -11.41
CA LYS A 170 -4.80 -14.58 -12.68
C LYS A 170 -3.31 -14.39 -12.90
N ARG A 171 -2.85 -14.59 -14.14
CA ARG A 171 -1.46 -14.28 -14.51
C ARG A 171 -1.21 -12.79 -14.42
N ARG A 172 -0.04 -12.41 -13.92
CA ARG A 172 0.40 -11.03 -13.85
C ARG A 172 1.88 -10.89 -14.18
N ILE A 173 2.25 -9.70 -14.59
CA ILE A 173 3.63 -9.19 -14.59
C ILE A 173 3.62 -7.85 -13.88
N TYR A 174 4.73 -7.44 -13.29
CA TYR A 174 4.83 -6.11 -12.70
C TYR A 174 6.02 -5.33 -13.20
N VAL A 175 5.86 -4.01 -13.22
CA VAL A 175 6.93 -3.04 -13.39
C VAL A 175 7.09 -2.31 -12.07
N SER A 176 8.23 -2.46 -11.43
CA SER A 176 8.50 -1.89 -10.09
C SER A 176 9.52 -0.77 -10.16
N PHE A 177 9.42 0.15 -9.23
CA PHE A 177 10.36 1.27 -9.09
C PHE A 177 10.34 1.84 -7.67
N ASN A 178 11.43 2.50 -7.29
CA ASN A 178 11.48 3.30 -6.07
C ASN A 178 11.25 4.78 -6.39
N VAL A 179 10.75 5.51 -5.41
CA VAL A 179 10.47 6.94 -5.53
C VAL A 179 11.51 7.73 -4.73
N SER A 180 12.12 8.73 -5.35
CA SER A 180 13.11 9.60 -4.73
C SER A 180 12.79 11.06 -4.95
N GLY A 181 12.90 11.87 -3.89
CA GLY A 181 12.72 13.33 -3.95
C GLY A 181 11.29 13.82 -4.18
N ARG A 182 10.30 12.92 -4.27
CA ARG A 182 8.87 13.26 -4.43
C ARG A 182 8.00 12.34 -3.56
N ASP A 183 6.76 12.76 -3.35
CA ASP A 183 5.74 11.94 -2.70
C ASP A 183 5.27 10.80 -3.60
N VAL A 184 5.16 9.59 -3.02
CA VAL A 184 4.76 8.36 -3.72
C VAL A 184 3.37 8.51 -4.38
N ALA A 185 2.40 9.11 -3.67
CA ALA A 185 1.04 9.24 -4.18
C ALA A 185 0.99 10.17 -5.41
N SER A 186 1.77 11.26 -5.40
CA SER A 186 1.85 12.20 -6.54
C SER A 186 2.50 11.58 -7.78
N VAL A 187 3.55 10.76 -7.57
CA VAL A 187 4.24 10.06 -8.65
C VAL A 187 3.35 9.00 -9.28
N VAL A 188 2.65 8.21 -8.43
CA VAL A 188 1.73 7.18 -8.93
C VAL A 188 0.56 7.79 -9.68
N LYS A 189 0.00 8.91 -9.21
CA LYS A 189 -1.08 9.61 -9.91
C LYS A 189 -0.63 10.10 -11.30
N GLU A 190 0.56 10.69 -11.40
CA GLU A 190 1.13 11.11 -12.68
C GLU A 190 1.38 9.90 -13.62
N ALA A 191 1.85 8.77 -13.05
CA ALA A 191 2.03 7.54 -13.80
C ALA A 191 0.70 7.00 -14.32
N GLN A 192 -0.36 7.00 -13.50
CA GLN A 192 -1.71 6.59 -13.88
C GLN A 192 -2.24 7.42 -15.05
N GLU A 193 -2.15 8.75 -14.97
CA GLU A 193 -2.60 9.67 -16.02
C GLU A 193 -1.86 9.43 -17.36
N LYS A 194 -0.53 9.27 -17.30
CA LYS A 194 0.29 8.99 -18.49
C LYS A 194 0.01 7.61 -19.08
N LEU A 195 -0.16 6.58 -18.24
CA LEU A 195 -0.46 5.23 -18.72
C LEU A 195 -1.85 5.15 -19.34
N ASN A 196 -2.87 5.73 -18.73
CA ASN A 196 -4.22 5.76 -19.26
C ASN A 196 -4.29 6.47 -20.64
N THR A 197 -3.42 7.45 -20.86
CA THR A 197 -3.38 8.21 -22.11
C THR A 197 -2.55 7.50 -23.19
N LYS A 198 -1.40 6.91 -22.82
CA LYS A 198 -0.40 6.41 -23.79
C LYS A 198 -0.45 4.90 -24.01
N VAL A 199 -0.98 4.12 -23.05
CA VAL A 199 -0.98 2.66 -23.12
C VAL A 199 -2.41 2.14 -23.11
N LYS A 200 -2.91 1.79 -24.31
CA LYS A 200 -4.21 1.13 -24.45
C LYS A 200 -4.01 -0.37 -24.30
N LEU A 201 -4.58 -0.95 -23.27
CA LEU A 201 -4.56 -2.40 -23.05
C LEU A 201 -5.62 -3.11 -23.91
N PRO A 202 -5.37 -4.37 -24.33
CA PRO A 202 -6.38 -5.21 -24.97
C PRO A 202 -7.53 -5.56 -24.01
N ALA A 203 -8.63 -6.04 -24.57
CA ALA A 203 -9.75 -6.53 -23.77
C ALA A 203 -9.27 -7.66 -22.81
N GLY A 204 -9.70 -7.62 -21.56
CA GLY A 204 -9.29 -8.59 -20.53
C GLY A 204 -7.99 -8.25 -19.80
N TYR A 205 -7.25 -7.23 -20.23
CA TYR A 205 -6.04 -6.74 -19.55
C TYR A 205 -6.35 -5.47 -18.76
N TYR A 206 -5.74 -5.35 -17.57
CA TYR A 206 -5.92 -4.17 -16.72
C TYR A 206 -4.71 -3.92 -15.81
N PHE A 207 -4.58 -2.68 -15.37
CA PHE A 207 -3.57 -2.26 -14.41
C PHE A 207 -4.08 -2.32 -12.97
N THR A 208 -3.20 -2.69 -12.03
CA THR A 208 -3.36 -2.39 -10.61
C THR A 208 -2.05 -1.83 -10.06
N TYR A 209 -2.17 -1.07 -8.97
CA TYR A 209 -1.02 -0.39 -8.37
C TYR A 209 -0.80 -0.94 -6.98
N GLY A 210 0.34 -1.59 -6.78
CA GLY A 210 0.73 -2.26 -5.55
C GLY A 210 1.92 -1.59 -4.86
N GLY A 211 2.48 -2.30 -3.89
CA GLY A 211 3.59 -1.80 -3.08
C GLY A 211 3.13 -0.94 -1.90
N THR A 212 3.98 -0.04 -1.44
CA THR A 212 3.65 0.87 -0.33
C THR A 212 2.46 1.78 -0.66
N PHE A 213 2.23 2.06 -1.94
CA PHE A 213 1.09 2.85 -2.41
C PHE A 213 -0.26 2.19 -2.09
N GLU A 214 -0.38 0.88 -2.24
CA GLU A 214 -1.60 0.13 -1.89
C GLU A 214 -1.90 0.24 -0.39
N ASN A 215 -0.86 0.13 0.45
CA ASN A 215 -0.99 0.31 1.89
C ASN A 215 -1.39 1.75 2.25
N LEU A 216 -0.84 2.75 1.55
CA LEU A 216 -1.24 4.15 1.67
C LEU A 216 -2.72 4.35 1.37
N GLN A 217 -3.23 3.78 0.28
CA GLN A 217 -4.65 3.88 -0.08
C GLN A 217 -5.55 3.20 0.96
N LYS A 218 -5.22 1.98 1.39
CA LYS A 218 -5.97 1.25 2.42
C LYS A 218 -5.99 2.01 3.75
N ALA A 219 -4.85 2.56 4.16
CA ALA A 219 -4.75 3.32 5.40
C ALA A 219 -5.47 4.67 5.31
N SER A 220 -5.39 5.38 4.17
CA SER A 220 -6.15 6.60 3.93
C SER A 220 -7.66 6.35 3.96
N ALA A 221 -8.12 5.28 3.34
CA ALA A 221 -9.53 4.89 3.39
C ALA A 221 -10.01 4.58 4.82
N ARG A 222 -9.19 3.90 5.62
CA ARG A 222 -9.49 3.66 7.04
C ARG A 222 -9.51 4.96 7.85
N LEU A 223 -8.56 5.88 7.61
CA LEU A 223 -8.52 7.17 8.28
C LEU A 223 -9.76 8.03 7.96
N MET A 224 -10.27 7.99 6.74
CA MET A 224 -11.50 8.68 6.37
C MET A 224 -12.74 8.23 7.17
N ILE A 225 -12.76 7.00 7.67
CA ILE A 225 -13.82 6.47 8.52
C ILE A 225 -13.51 6.74 9.99
N VAL A 226 -12.29 6.47 10.43
CA VAL A 226 -11.89 6.56 11.84
C VAL A 226 -11.88 7.99 12.34
N LEU A 227 -11.45 8.96 11.51
CA LEU A 227 -11.36 10.35 11.91
C LEU A 227 -12.73 10.97 12.25
N PRO A 228 -13.76 10.89 11.39
CA PRO A 228 -15.10 11.38 11.75
C PRO A 228 -15.71 10.66 12.96
N LEU A 229 -15.48 9.35 13.07
CA LEU A 229 -15.96 8.57 14.21
C LEU A 229 -15.30 9.04 15.51
N ALA A 230 -13.99 9.27 15.51
CA ALA A 230 -13.26 9.81 16.66
C ALA A 230 -13.76 11.21 17.05
N LEU A 231 -13.99 12.09 16.06
CA LEU A 231 -14.54 13.43 16.31
C LEU A 231 -15.94 13.37 16.90
N LEU A 232 -16.79 12.47 16.42
CA LEU A 232 -18.13 12.25 16.97
C LEU A 232 -18.06 11.74 18.41
N LEU A 233 -17.18 10.79 18.69
CA LEU A 233 -16.95 10.26 20.03
C LEU A 233 -16.48 11.36 20.99
N ILE A 234 -15.51 12.18 20.57
CA ILE A 234 -15.02 13.34 21.34
C ILE A 234 -16.17 14.30 21.64
N PHE A 235 -16.98 14.65 20.64
CA PHE A 235 -18.11 15.53 20.84
C PHE A 235 -19.14 14.94 21.81
N PHE A 236 -19.43 13.66 21.70
CA PHE A 236 -20.35 12.95 22.60
C PHE A 236 -19.82 12.93 24.03
N MET A 237 -18.54 12.65 24.25
CA MET A 237 -17.90 12.68 25.55
C MET A 237 -17.90 14.08 26.18
N LEU A 238 -17.67 15.13 25.36
CA LEU A 238 -17.80 16.53 25.79
C LEU A 238 -19.22 16.85 26.24
N TYR A 239 -20.21 16.39 25.48
CA TYR A 239 -21.60 16.57 25.83
C TYR A 239 -21.96 15.89 27.16
N LEU A 240 -21.52 14.65 27.37
CA LEU A 240 -21.76 13.94 28.64
C LEU A 240 -21.10 14.65 29.83
N THR A 241 -19.90 15.18 29.63
CA THR A 241 -19.13 15.86 30.69
C THR A 241 -19.76 17.18 31.10
N PHE A 242 -20.13 18.00 30.15
CA PHE A 242 -20.67 19.34 30.43
C PHE A 242 -22.18 19.41 30.48
N ARG A 243 -22.89 18.38 30.04
CA ARG A 243 -24.36 18.33 29.87
C ARG A 243 -24.94 19.58 29.17
N SER A 244 -24.12 20.21 28.32
CA SER A 244 -24.43 21.44 27.61
C SER A 244 -23.89 21.35 26.20
N VAL A 245 -24.77 21.31 25.21
CA VAL A 245 -24.41 21.35 23.78
C VAL A 245 -23.60 22.62 23.46
N LYS A 246 -23.92 23.74 24.14
CA LYS A 246 -23.23 25.02 23.97
C LYS A 246 -21.73 24.90 24.35
N ASP A 247 -21.47 24.38 25.55
CA ASP A 247 -20.09 24.28 26.06
C ASP A 247 -19.30 23.22 25.27
N ALA A 248 -19.95 22.10 24.93
CA ALA A 248 -19.36 21.07 24.07
C ALA A 248 -18.97 21.64 22.69
N THR A 249 -19.85 22.40 22.05
CA THR A 249 -19.57 23.04 20.75
C THR A 249 -18.44 24.06 20.85
N LEU A 250 -18.42 24.87 21.90
CA LEU A 250 -17.36 25.84 22.14
C LEU A 250 -15.99 25.16 22.24
N ILE A 251 -15.90 24.07 23.03
CA ILE A 251 -14.66 23.31 23.16
C ILE A 251 -14.28 22.63 21.83
N PHE A 252 -15.27 22.12 21.11
CA PHE A 252 -15.06 21.44 19.84
C PHE A 252 -14.46 22.36 18.76
N THR A 253 -14.67 23.70 18.85
CA THR A 253 -14.03 24.67 17.92
C THR A 253 -12.51 24.71 18.05
N ALA A 254 -11.93 24.18 19.11
CA ALA A 254 -10.48 24.05 19.24
C ALA A 254 -9.88 23.07 18.21
N ILE A 255 -10.67 22.09 17.73
CA ILE A 255 -10.21 21.09 16.76
C ILE A 255 -9.87 21.72 15.40
N PRO A 256 -10.79 22.39 14.68
CA PRO A 256 -10.43 23.03 13.41
C PRO A 256 -9.34 24.08 13.55
N MET A 257 -9.25 24.77 14.69
CA MET A 257 -8.22 25.73 14.95
C MET A 257 -6.82 25.09 15.10
N SER A 258 -6.75 23.96 15.78
CA SER A 258 -5.51 23.18 15.87
C SER A 258 -5.12 22.56 14.51
N ALA A 259 -6.10 22.13 13.72
CA ALA A 259 -5.86 21.58 12.39
C ALA A 259 -5.17 22.60 11.45
N ILE A 260 -5.59 23.88 11.48
CA ILE A 260 -4.96 24.94 10.69
C ILE A 260 -3.45 25.01 10.99
N GLY A 261 -3.06 24.97 12.27
CA GLY A 261 -1.67 25.00 12.66
C GLY A 261 -0.86 23.79 12.22
N GLY A 262 -1.45 22.60 12.28
CA GLY A 262 -0.82 21.37 11.81
C GLY A 262 -0.58 21.40 10.30
N VAL A 263 -1.57 21.84 9.51
CA VAL A 263 -1.45 21.99 8.05
C VAL A 263 -0.40 23.04 7.69
N PHE A 264 -0.41 24.19 8.37
CA PHE A 264 0.56 25.26 8.14
C PHE A 264 2.00 24.81 8.44
N ALA A 265 2.20 24.06 9.53
CA ALA A 265 3.51 23.51 9.87
C ALA A 265 4.03 22.50 8.83
N LEU A 266 3.16 21.65 8.27
CA LEU A 266 3.54 20.76 7.16
C LEU A 266 3.94 21.56 5.92
N LEU A 267 3.17 22.59 5.56
CA LEU A 267 3.46 23.47 4.41
C LEU A 267 4.80 24.20 4.58
N MET A 268 5.06 24.78 5.75
CA MET A 268 6.33 25.47 6.04
C MET A 268 7.55 24.55 5.91
N ARG A 269 7.39 23.26 6.22
CA ARG A 269 8.46 22.26 6.11
C ARG A 269 8.49 21.53 4.78
N GLY A 270 7.61 21.86 3.83
CA GLY A 270 7.52 21.20 2.53
C GLY A 270 7.20 19.71 2.62
N MET A 271 6.48 19.28 3.69
CA MET A 271 6.13 17.89 3.90
C MET A 271 4.74 17.59 3.33
N PRO A 272 4.58 16.51 2.56
CA PRO A 272 3.26 16.08 2.08
C PRO A 272 2.41 15.55 3.24
N PHE A 273 1.09 15.54 3.02
CA PHE A 273 0.17 14.89 3.95
C PHE A 273 0.35 13.37 3.88
N SER A 274 0.87 12.79 4.96
CA SER A 274 1.11 11.35 5.11
C SER A 274 0.14 10.72 6.11
N ILE A 275 0.07 9.38 6.14
CA ILE A 275 -0.69 8.63 7.17
C ILE A 275 -0.22 9.05 8.57
N SER A 276 1.09 9.18 8.76
CA SER A 276 1.69 9.59 10.01
C SER A 276 1.26 10.99 10.43
N ALA A 277 1.16 11.91 9.46
CA ALA A 277 0.58 13.23 9.71
C ALA A 277 -0.88 13.12 10.15
N GLY A 278 -1.68 12.24 9.52
CA GLY A 278 -3.07 11.96 9.90
C GLY A 278 -3.21 11.47 11.34
N VAL A 279 -2.34 10.54 11.76
CA VAL A 279 -2.26 10.09 13.16
C VAL A 279 -1.86 11.24 14.08
N GLY A 280 -0.94 12.09 13.65
CA GLY A 280 -0.55 13.32 14.35
C GLY A 280 -1.73 14.25 14.59
N PHE A 281 -2.63 14.42 13.62
CA PHE A 281 -3.86 15.21 13.79
C PHE A 281 -4.80 14.62 14.83
N ILE A 282 -4.97 13.30 14.89
CA ILE A 282 -5.82 12.65 15.90
C ILE A 282 -5.27 12.92 17.31
N ALA A 283 -3.95 12.75 17.50
CA ALA A 283 -3.29 13.05 18.78
C ALA A 283 -3.41 14.53 19.14
N LEU A 284 -3.20 15.43 18.18
CA LEU A 284 -3.33 16.87 18.35
C LEU A 284 -4.74 17.28 18.79
N PHE A 285 -5.78 16.70 18.20
CA PHE A 285 -7.18 17.00 18.55
C PHE A 285 -7.49 16.65 19.99
N GLY A 286 -6.98 15.54 20.50
CA GLY A 286 -7.11 15.16 21.90
C GLY A 286 -6.52 16.20 22.85
N VAL A 287 -5.30 16.68 22.58
CA VAL A 287 -4.62 17.68 23.41
C VAL A 287 -5.27 19.06 23.28
N ALA A 288 -5.68 19.46 22.09
CA ALA A 288 -6.35 20.75 21.86
C ALA A 288 -7.69 20.84 22.62
N VAL A 289 -8.47 19.74 22.60
CA VAL A 289 -9.73 19.64 23.35
C VAL A 289 -9.49 19.69 24.85
N LEU A 290 -8.44 19.06 25.36
CA LEU A 290 -8.09 19.09 26.78
C LEU A 290 -7.88 20.54 27.30
N ASN A 291 -7.16 21.36 26.56
CA ASN A 291 -6.97 22.77 26.90
C ASN A 291 -8.30 23.53 26.92
N GLY A 292 -9.18 23.26 25.97
CA GLY A 292 -10.54 23.83 25.92
C GLY A 292 -11.42 23.41 27.12
N ILE A 293 -11.36 22.12 27.49
CA ILE A 293 -12.10 21.57 28.67
C ILE A 293 -11.68 22.32 29.94
N VAL A 294 -10.37 22.45 30.16
CA VAL A 294 -9.84 23.07 31.36
C VAL A 294 -10.27 24.52 31.46
N LEU A 295 -10.24 25.26 30.34
CA LEU A 295 -10.63 26.68 30.34
C LEU A 295 -12.14 26.88 30.58
N ILE A 296 -12.99 26.15 29.84
CA ILE A 296 -14.46 26.25 30.00
C ILE A 296 -14.92 25.74 31.38
N SER A 297 -14.29 24.67 31.90
CA SER A 297 -14.56 24.19 33.27
C SER A 297 -14.27 25.27 34.31
N THR A 298 -13.17 26.03 34.12
CA THR A 298 -12.85 27.16 35.03
C THR A 298 -13.88 28.28 34.93
N PHE A 299 -14.34 28.65 33.72
CA PHE A 299 -15.40 29.64 33.57
C PHE A 299 -16.71 29.19 34.24
N ASN A 300 -17.04 27.91 34.10
CA ASN A 300 -18.24 27.34 34.72
C ASN A 300 -18.10 27.27 36.25
N GLN A 301 -16.92 27.00 36.78
CA GLN A 301 -16.64 27.04 38.22
C GLN A 301 -16.79 28.44 38.78
N LEU A 302 -16.15 29.46 38.18
CA LEU A 302 -16.28 30.86 38.60
C LEU A 302 -17.73 31.37 38.54
N LYS A 303 -18.53 30.85 37.59
CA LYS A 303 -19.95 31.13 37.55
C LYS A 303 -20.68 30.55 38.75
N LYS A 304 -20.35 29.33 39.17
CA LYS A 304 -20.93 28.68 40.37
C LYS A 304 -20.54 29.42 41.65
N ASP A 305 -19.31 29.96 41.69
CA ASP A 305 -18.75 30.71 42.80
C ASP A 305 -19.33 32.15 42.93
N GLY A 306 -20.36 32.48 42.12
CA GLY A 306 -21.12 33.73 42.22
C GLY A 306 -20.61 34.87 41.36
N MET A 307 -19.68 34.64 40.44
CA MET A 307 -19.20 35.67 39.52
C MET A 307 -20.12 35.79 38.29
N ASP A 308 -21.12 36.66 38.38
CA ASP A 308 -22.16 36.80 37.34
C ASP A 308 -21.69 37.61 36.12
N ASP A 309 -20.79 38.56 36.27
CA ASP A 309 -20.24 39.27 35.11
C ASP A 309 -19.40 38.40 34.22
N VAL A 310 -19.83 38.28 32.97
CA VAL A 310 -19.20 37.40 31.95
C VAL A 310 -17.80 37.91 31.61
N LEU A 311 -17.59 39.21 31.54
CA LEU A 311 -16.29 39.79 31.17
C LEU A 311 -15.25 39.58 32.28
N GLN A 312 -15.63 39.83 33.54
CA GLN A 312 -14.78 39.58 34.67
C GLN A 312 -14.47 38.12 34.86
N ARG A 313 -15.46 37.23 34.67
CA ARG A 313 -15.29 35.77 34.71
C ARG A 313 -14.28 35.27 33.68
N VAL A 314 -14.40 35.74 32.44
CA VAL A 314 -13.50 35.38 31.35
C VAL A 314 -12.08 35.89 31.61
N TRP A 315 -11.97 37.11 32.11
CA TRP A 315 -10.67 37.73 32.46
C TRP A 315 -9.94 36.95 33.56
N GLU A 316 -10.60 36.72 34.68
CA GLU A 316 -10.01 36.00 35.80
C GLU A 316 -9.76 34.52 35.47
N GLY A 317 -10.68 33.84 34.80
CA GLY A 317 -10.53 32.46 34.41
C GLY A 317 -9.36 32.26 33.42
N THR A 318 -9.22 33.17 32.45
CA THR A 318 -8.09 33.13 31.51
C THR A 318 -6.76 33.39 32.21
N LYS A 319 -6.72 34.35 33.14
CA LYS A 319 -5.53 34.68 33.94
C LYS A 319 -5.06 33.49 34.79
N ILE A 320 -6.01 32.80 35.46
CA ILE A 320 -5.73 31.61 36.25
C ILE A 320 -5.14 30.47 35.41
N ARG A 321 -5.66 30.30 34.17
CA ARG A 321 -5.28 29.18 33.29
C ARG A 321 -4.16 29.49 32.30
N LEU A 322 -3.76 30.74 32.14
CA LEU A 322 -2.73 31.13 31.20
C LEU A 322 -1.42 30.35 31.40
N ARG A 323 -0.92 30.34 32.65
CA ARG A 323 0.36 29.68 32.96
C ARG A 323 0.29 28.18 32.82
N PRO A 324 -0.70 27.40 33.36
CA PRO A 324 -0.82 25.99 33.15
C PRO A 324 -0.96 25.57 31.69
N VAL A 325 -1.78 26.30 30.90
CA VAL A 325 -2.00 25.97 29.47
C VAL A 325 -0.74 26.19 28.65
N LEU A 326 -0.01 27.28 28.88
CA LEU A 326 1.27 27.54 28.23
C LEU A 326 2.32 26.48 28.62
N MET A 327 2.38 26.09 29.89
CA MET A 327 3.34 25.07 30.35
C MET A 327 3.04 23.70 29.70
N THR A 328 1.78 23.26 29.66
CA THR A 328 1.41 21.97 29.04
C THR A 328 1.73 21.94 27.55
N ALA A 329 1.44 23.02 26.83
CA ALA A 329 1.74 23.14 25.41
C ALA A 329 3.24 23.13 25.12
N THR A 330 4.02 23.87 25.94
CA THR A 330 5.48 23.92 25.81
C THR A 330 6.11 22.56 26.10
N VAL A 331 5.73 21.89 27.18
CA VAL A 331 6.26 20.57 27.54
C VAL A 331 5.93 19.54 26.47
N ALA A 332 4.68 19.52 25.97
CA ALA A 332 4.30 18.62 24.90
C ALA A 332 5.06 18.91 23.60
N SER A 333 5.19 20.19 23.21
CA SER A 333 5.94 20.56 22.01
C SER A 333 7.43 20.21 22.12
N LEU A 334 8.05 20.42 23.27
CA LEU A 334 9.44 20.04 23.51
C LEU A 334 9.62 18.52 23.51
N GLY A 335 8.64 17.75 24.02
CA GLY A 335 8.65 16.29 23.97
C GLY A 335 8.64 15.72 22.55
N PHE A 336 7.96 16.39 21.62
CA PHE A 336 7.94 15.99 20.20
C PHE A 336 9.11 16.57 19.38
N LEU A 337 9.88 17.50 19.92
CA LEU A 337 10.97 18.17 19.21
C LEU A 337 12.07 17.22 18.71
N PRO A 338 12.56 16.23 19.49
CA PRO A 338 13.56 15.28 19.01
C PRO A 338 13.05 14.47 17.80
N MET A 339 11.77 14.08 17.81
CA MET A 339 11.14 13.36 16.69
C MET A 339 11.01 14.25 15.44
N ALA A 340 10.70 15.53 15.62
CA ALA A 340 10.61 16.49 14.52
C ALA A 340 11.96 16.79 13.86
N LEU A 341 13.05 16.71 14.61
CA LEU A 341 14.43 16.97 14.14
C LEU A 341 15.16 15.70 13.71
N SER A 342 14.61 14.52 13.97
CA SER A 342 15.23 13.23 13.62
C SER A 342 15.57 13.16 12.13
N SER A 343 16.77 12.65 11.81
CA SER A 343 17.23 12.44 10.43
C SER A 343 17.62 10.98 10.13
N GLY A 344 17.49 10.08 11.12
CA GLY A 344 17.84 8.65 11.00
C GLY A 344 16.77 7.82 10.26
N ALA A 345 17.03 6.54 10.15
CA ALA A 345 16.06 5.56 9.63
C ALA A 345 14.76 5.59 10.45
N GLY A 346 13.60 5.61 9.78
CA GLY A 346 12.29 5.77 10.41
C GLY A 346 11.87 7.23 10.70
N ALA A 347 12.74 8.21 10.48
CA ALA A 347 12.40 9.62 10.61
C ALA A 347 11.27 10.06 9.68
N GLU A 348 11.15 9.41 8.53
CA GLU A 348 10.11 9.68 7.53
C GLU A 348 8.69 9.53 8.09
N VAL A 349 8.51 8.59 9.02
CA VAL A 349 7.23 8.37 9.72
C VAL A 349 7.05 9.35 10.89
N GLN A 350 8.11 9.59 11.66
CA GLN A 350 8.04 10.35 12.90
C GLN A 350 7.98 11.86 12.67
N ARG A 351 8.73 12.39 11.68
CA ARG A 351 8.82 13.83 11.39
C ARG A 351 7.48 14.48 11.02
N PRO A 352 6.67 13.92 10.10
CA PRO A 352 5.37 14.50 9.78
C PRO A 352 4.42 14.52 10.98
N LEU A 353 4.38 13.44 11.76
CA LEU A 353 3.57 13.34 12.97
C LEU A 353 3.96 14.42 13.98
N ALA A 354 5.23 14.49 14.35
CA ALA A 354 5.74 15.48 15.30
C ALA A 354 5.55 16.91 14.82
N THR A 355 5.74 17.18 13.52
CA THR A 355 5.55 18.50 12.91
C THR A 355 4.11 18.98 13.05
N VAL A 356 3.13 18.10 12.76
CA VAL A 356 1.70 18.40 12.91
C VAL A 356 1.37 18.70 14.37
N VAL A 357 1.85 17.90 15.30
CA VAL A 357 1.54 18.07 16.73
C VAL A 357 2.13 19.37 17.26
N ILE A 358 3.40 19.65 16.97
CA ILE A 358 4.06 20.90 17.44
C ILE A 358 3.36 22.12 16.85
N GLY A 359 3.19 22.18 15.52
CA GLY A 359 2.57 23.32 14.87
C GLY A 359 1.12 23.52 15.29
N GLY A 360 0.38 22.42 15.40
CA GLY A 360 -1.00 22.47 15.86
C GLY A 360 -1.15 22.86 17.33
N LEU A 361 -0.24 22.43 18.23
CA LEU A 361 -0.24 22.83 19.64
C LEU A 361 0.03 24.31 19.82
N ILE A 362 1.01 24.86 19.12
CA ILE A 362 1.32 26.30 19.19
C ILE A 362 0.09 27.12 18.79
N THR A 363 -0.50 26.82 17.64
CA THR A 363 -1.68 27.56 17.17
C THR A 363 -2.91 27.29 18.02
N ALA A 364 -3.17 26.05 18.42
CA ALA A 364 -4.29 25.69 19.29
C ALA A 364 -4.21 26.43 20.63
N THR A 365 -3.04 26.50 21.24
CA THR A 365 -2.84 27.17 22.51
C THR A 365 -3.12 28.68 22.40
N PHE A 366 -2.56 29.32 21.36
CA PHE A 366 -2.78 30.74 21.13
C PHE A 366 -4.25 31.04 20.86
N LEU A 367 -4.88 30.25 19.98
CA LEU A 367 -6.29 30.44 19.63
C LEU A 367 -7.24 30.09 20.81
N THR A 368 -6.93 29.06 21.61
CA THR A 368 -7.70 28.69 22.78
C THR A 368 -7.67 29.80 23.85
N LEU A 369 -6.53 30.45 24.05
CA LEU A 369 -6.41 31.54 25.02
C LEU A 369 -7.05 32.85 24.56
N ILE A 370 -7.25 33.10 23.27
CA ILE A 370 -7.81 34.31 22.70
C ILE A 370 -9.21 34.06 22.14
N VAL A 371 -9.34 33.15 21.21
CA VAL A 371 -10.59 32.96 20.45
C VAL A 371 -11.67 32.31 21.29
N LEU A 372 -11.33 31.30 22.09
CA LEU A 372 -12.29 30.60 22.91
C LEU A 372 -12.96 31.50 23.97
N PRO A 373 -12.22 32.35 24.71
CA PRO A 373 -12.79 33.38 25.59
C PRO A 373 -13.73 34.35 24.86
N CYS A 374 -13.33 34.83 23.67
CA CYS A 374 -14.17 35.71 22.85
C CYS A 374 -15.46 35.02 22.41
N LEU A 375 -15.36 33.79 21.95
CA LEU A 375 -16.55 32.98 21.60
C LEU A 375 -17.43 32.74 22.81
N TYR A 376 -16.86 32.46 23.98
CA TYR A 376 -17.64 32.28 25.22
C TYR A 376 -18.45 33.54 25.58
N ILE A 377 -17.85 34.73 25.43
CA ILE A 377 -18.56 36.01 25.66
C ILE A 377 -19.72 36.17 24.67
N ILE A 378 -19.47 35.96 23.38
CA ILE A 378 -20.48 36.09 22.32
C ILE A 378 -21.64 35.14 22.57
N PHE A 379 -21.37 33.89 22.86
CA PHE A 379 -22.39 32.87 23.11
C PHE A 379 -23.06 33.01 24.46
N SER A 380 -22.43 33.66 25.45
CA SER A 380 -23.03 33.93 26.76
C SER A 380 -24.02 35.10 26.73
N LYS A 381 -23.79 36.11 25.91
CA LYS A 381 -24.68 37.28 25.74
C LYS A 381 -25.87 37.03 24.79
N ARG A 382 -25.90 35.94 24.02
CA ARG A 382 -26.87 35.71 22.96
C ARG A 382 -28.05 34.83 23.43
N ASN A 383 -29.26 35.34 23.25
CA ASN A 383 -30.53 34.73 23.67
C ASN A 383 -30.80 33.33 23.06
N LYS A 384 -31.56 32.49 23.77
CA LYS A 384 -31.91 31.09 23.44
C LYS A 384 -32.48 30.82 22.03
N LYS A 385 -33.01 31.83 21.32
CA LYS A 385 -33.62 31.68 19.97
C LYS A 385 -32.57 31.44 18.86
N VAL A 386 -31.37 32.04 18.96
CA VAL A 386 -30.36 31.94 17.90
C VAL A 386 -29.64 30.60 17.93
N MET A 387 -29.53 29.97 19.11
CA MET A 387 -28.84 28.70 19.28
C MET A 387 -29.51 27.51 18.57
N LYS A 388 -30.88 27.54 18.44
CA LYS A 388 -31.61 26.48 17.69
C LYS A 388 -31.34 26.51 16.18
N GLN A 389 -31.07 27.70 15.63
CA GLN A 389 -30.70 27.84 14.19
C GLN A 389 -29.23 27.47 13.91
N THR A 390 -28.32 27.82 14.83
CA THR A 390 -26.87 27.51 14.65
C THR A 390 -26.61 26.01 14.78
N VAL A 391 -27.30 25.31 15.69
CA VAL A 391 -27.19 23.83 15.81
C VAL A 391 -27.79 23.13 14.59
N LYS A 392 -28.89 23.65 14.03
CA LYS A 392 -29.44 23.14 12.75
C LYS A 392 -28.48 23.39 11.57
N GLY A 393 -27.79 24.54 11.54
CA GLY A 393 -26.80 24.87 10.51
C GLY A 393 -25.54 23.98 10.61
N LEU A 394 -25.05 23.73 11.84
CA LEU A 394 -23.86 22.84 12.04
C LEU A 394 -24.21 21.37 11.73
N ALA A 395 -25.40 20.92 12.14
CA ALA A 395 -25.88 19.58 11.77
C ALA A 395 -26.09 19.43 10.26
N GLY A 396 -26.59 20.49 9.59
CA GLY A 396 -26.67 20.55 8.13
C GLY A 396 -25.30 20.52 7.45
N LEU A 397 -24.33 21.25 7.98
CA LEU A 397 -22.94 21.29 7.45
C LEU A 397 -22.22 19.96 7.65
N LEU A 398 -22.44 19.28 8.77
CA LEU A 398 -21.95 17.92 9.02
C LEU A 398 -22.61 16.89 8.10
N LEU A 399 -23.94 17.02 7.85
CA LEU A 399 -24.65 16.18 6.89
C LEU A 399 -24.17 16.41 5.45
N ILE A 400 -23.89 17.66 5.05
CA ILE A 400 -23.34 18.00 3.74
C ILE A 400 -21.90 17.47 3.60
N LEU A 401 -21.05 17.58 4.61
CA LEU A 401 -19.71 16.98 4.62
C LEU A 401 -19.78 15.46 4.55
N PHE A 402 -20.78 14.83 5.17
CA PHE A 402 -20.97 13.39 5.09
C PHE A 402 -21.51 12.94 3.71
N SER A 403 -22.39 13.74 3.10
CA SER A 403 -22.94 13.47 1.76
C SER A 403 -21.93 13.72 0.64
N LEU A 404 -21.01 14.68 0.79
CA LEU A 404 -19.90 14.90 -0.15
C LEU A 404 -18.90 13.73 -0.16
N ASN A 405 -18.66 13.09 0.99
CA ASN A 405 -17.85 11.88 1.05
C ASN A 405 -18.57 10.65 0.46
N ALA A 406 -19.89 10.58 0.52
CA ALA A 406 -20.67 9.50 -0.10
C ALA A 406 -20.71 9.61 -1.64
N ALA A 407 -20.60 10.82 -2.19
CA ALA A 407 -20.55 11.05 -3.63
C ALA A 407 -19.15 10.84 -4.25
N ALA A 408 -18.09 10.75 -3.42
CA ALA A 408 -16.72 10.50 -3.86
C ALA A 408 -16.29 9.01 -3.79
N GLN A 409 -17.20 8.12 -3.44
CA GLN A 409 -16.96 6.68 -3.55
C GLN A 409 -17.15 6.25 -5.00
N GLU A 410 -16.05 5.90 -5.67
CA GLU A 410 -16.10 5.09 -6.88
C GLU A 410 -16.94 3.82 -6.62
N PRO A 411 -17.71 3.34 -7.61
CA PRO A 411 -18.60 2.21 -7.41
C PRO A 411 -17.79 1.01 -6.91
N VAL A 412 -18.07 0.58 -5.71
CA VAL A 412 -17.57 -0.68 -5.15
C VAL A 412 -17.91 -1.78 -6.15
N GLN A 413 -16.91 -2.41 -6.73
CA GLN A 413 -17.09 -3.59 -7.57
C GLN A 413 -17.91 -4.60 -6.76
N LYS A 414 -19.15 -4.77 -7.16
CA LYS A 414 -20.08 -5.72 -6.55
C LYS A 414 -19.46 -7.10 -6.71
N ARG A 415 -19.05 -7.73 -5.63
CA ARG A 415 -18.66 -9.14 -5.66
C ARG A 415 -19.92 -9.93 -5.96
N LEU A 416 -20.06 -10.34 -7.21
CA LEU A 416 -21.12 -11.25 -7.63
C LEU A 416 -20.92 -12.58 -6.88
N SER A 417 -21.99 -13.10 -6.33
CA SER A 417 -21.97 -14.46 -5.77
C SER A 417 -21.79 -15.48 -6.89
N ILE A 418 -21.34 -16.69 -6.56
CA ILE A 418 -21.16 -17.76 -7.54
C ILE A 418 -22.46 -18.02 -8.30
N ASP A 419 -23.62 -17.96 -7.64
CA ASP A 419 -24.93 -18.15 -8.24
C ASP A 419 -25.35 -17.05 -9.20
N GLU A 420 -25.01 -15.78 -8.91
CA GLU A 420 -25.22 -14.65 -9.84
C GLU A 420 -24.33 -14.77 -11.07
N THR A 421 -23.09 -15.24 -10.91
CA THR A 421 -22.16 -15.45 -12.03
C THR A 421 -22.61 -16.56 -12.95
N ILE A 422 -23.16 -17.65 -12.39
CA ILE A 422 -23.76 -18.78 -13.14
C ILE A 422 -25.03 -18.32 -13.88
N GLY A 423 -25.84 -17.46 -13.27
CA GLY A 423 -27.03 -16.88 -13.90
C GLY A 423 -26.71 -16.01 -15.12
N ILE A 424 -25.65 -15.20 -15.04
CA ILE A 424 -25.18 -14.37 -16.15
C ILE A 424 -24.57 -15.22 -17.27
N ALA A 425 -23.82 -16.27 -16.93
CA ALA A 425 -23.24 -17.20 -17.89
C ALA A 425 -24.32 -17.99 -18.65
N LYS A 426 -25.40 -18.41 -17.98
CA LYS A 426 -26.54 -19.09 -18.61
C LYS A 426 -27.29 -18.21 -19.61
N ASN A 427 -27.46 -16.94 -19.32
CA ASN A 427 -28.15 -16.00 -20.22
C ASN A 427 -27.31 -15.61 -21.44
N ASN A 428 -25.98 -15.70 -21.39
CA ASN A 428 -25.09 -15.41 -22.53
C ASN A 428 -24.81 -16.64 -23.43
N LEU A 429 -25.29 -17.81 -23.08
CA LEU A 429 -25.17 -19.03 -23.89
C LEU A 429 -26.40 -19.32 -24.76
N GLN A 430 -27.37 -18.39 -24.82
CA GLN A 430 -28.58 -18.52 -25.67
C GLN A 430 -28.55 -17.63 -26.94
N TYR A 431 -27.34 -17.24 -27.41
CA TYR A 431 -27.16 -16.62 -28.72
C TYR A 431 -26.04 -17.34 -29.47
#